data_66df7a1899e718485e13259c40a92278
#
_entry.id   66df7a1899e718485e13259c40a92278
#
_cell.length_a   1.000
_cell.length_b   1.000
_cell.length_c   1.000
_cell.angle_alpha   90.00
_cell.angle_beta   90.00
_cell.angle_gamma   90.00
#
_symmetry.space_group_name_H-M   'P 1'
#
loop_
_entity.id
_entity.type
_entity.pdbx_description
1 polymer ?
#
loop_
_entity_poly.entity_id
_entity_poly.type
_entity_poly.pdbx_seq_one_letter_code
_entity_poly.pdbx_strand_id
1 'polypeptide(L)'
;MDTWTDRDERQAAARAEYERVMTTPSPAPSSAFIDAGVIGFVFGEMWRRGVLSARDRRFITLACLGSTDAGFPIESHVWAALHSGDINAEEFDEFVLHFATQLGWPKASVLTMHGMMATAKQAERRGERVAPLGFVPWTDPVPDEERHARGEAAYRAVHGQEPPPPTTAFRRGAYLDYLYGEIWTREEHLTRRDRRIISICCCAAVGVAGETKAHLEAALTNSELTMEELQELVVHFAVYVGWALGRQLDDLLLEVGRQS
;
A
#
# COMPACT_ATOMS: atom_id res chain seq x y z
N MET A 1 16.27 14.88 -10.13
CA MET A 1 16.77 15.02 -8.74
C MET A 1 17.43 16.37 -8.65
N ASP A 2 16.91 17.26 -7.79
CA ASP A 2 17.50 18.59 -7.61
C ASP A 2 18.92 18.44 -7.06
N THR A 3 19.90 19.04 -7.71
CA THR A 3 21.27 19.08 -7.24
C THR A 3 21.38 20.21 -6.21
N TRP A 4 21.28 19.87 -4.94
CA TRP A 4 21.45 20.82 -3.84
C TRP A 4 22.91 21.26 -3.75
N THR A 5 23.14 22.54 -3.78
CA THR A 5 24.47 23.15 -3.56
C THR A 5 24.63 23.72 -2.15
N ASP A 6 23.51 23.92 -1.44
CA ASP A 6 23.47 24.45 -0.08
C ASP A 6 22.83 23.44 0.89
N ARG A 7 23.49 23.19 2.02
CA ARG A 7 23.04 22.28 3.08
C ARG A 7 21.76 22.78 3.75
N ASP A 8 21.69 24.07 4.01
CA ASP A 8 20.57 24.66 4.77
C ASP A 8 19.31 24.68 3.91
N GLU A 9 19.43 24.97 2.62
CA GLU A 9 18.33 24.86 1.66
C GLU A 9 17.82 23.43 1.55
N ARG A 10 18.72 22.45 1.46
CA ARG A 10 18.37 21.03 1.44
C ARG A 10 17.61 20.62 2.71
N GLN A 11 18.07 21.03 3.89
CA GLN A 11 17.41 20.72 5.15
C GLN A 11 16.03 21.40 5.25
N ALA A 12 15.92 22.65 4.85
CA ALA A 12 14.66 23.38 4.85
C ALA A 12 13.62 22.69 3.94
N ALA A 13 14.01 22.32 2.72
CA ALA A 13 13.16 21.60 1.78
C ALA A 13 12.76 20.21 2.30
N ALA A 14 13.67 19.47 2.94
CA ALA A 14 13.38 18.17 3.54
C ALA A 14 12.35 18.26 4.68
N ARG A 15 12.46 19.29 5.52
CA ARG A 15 11.51 19.56 6.61
C ARG A 15 10.14 19.97 6.08
N ALA A 16 10.09 20.83 5.10
CA ALA A 16 8.85 21.21 4.43
C ALA A 16 8.15 19.98 3.82
N GLU A 17 8.91 19.07 3.21
CA GLU A 17 8.36 17.82 2.68
C GLU A 17 7.85 16.89 3.78
N TYR A 18 8.58 16.77 4.91
CA TYR A 18 8.09 16.02 6.07
C TYR A 18 6.73 16.58 6.54
N GLU A 19 6.63 17.89 6.72
CA GLU A 19 5.40 18.54 7.20
C GLU A 19 4.24 18.36 6.21
N ARG A 20 4.51 18.44 4.92
CA ARG A 20 3.53 18.17 3.86
C ARG A 20 3.03 16.72 3.93
N VAL A 21 3.96 15.76 4.02
CA VAL A 21 3.63 14.34 4.01
C VAL A 21 3.01 13.89 5.34
N MET A 22 3.60 14.27 6.48
CA MET A 22 3.17 13.79 7.80
C MET A 22 2.06 14.62 8.43
N THR A 23 1.74 15.80 7.85
CA THR A 23 0.70 16.71 8.36
C THR A 23 0.94 17.18 9.81
N THR A 24 2.16 17.14 10.25
CA THR A 24 2.63 17.53 11.58
C THR A 24 3.97 18.26 11.48
N PRO A 25 4.32 19.12 12.46
CA PRO A 25 5.62 19.79 12.47
C PRO A 25 6.78 18.79 12.40
N SER A 26 7.83 19.14 11.67
CA SER A 26 9.01 18.28 11.58
C SER A 26 9.75 18.21 12.91
N PRO A 27 10.28 17.03 13.31
CA PRO A 27 11.02 16.89 14.55
C PRO A 27 12.32 17.72 14.52
N ALA A 28 12.72 18.25 15.66
CA ALA A 28 14.04 18.89 15.80
C ALA A 28 15.16 17.86 15.56
N PRO A 29 16.33 18.29 15.07
CA PRO A 29 17.50 17.44 14.98
C PRO A 29 17.86 16.87 16.35
N SER A 30 17.91 15.55 16.49
CA SER A 30 18.15 14.89 17.77
C SER A 30 19.11 13.71 17.69
N SER A 31 19.26 13.13 16.48
CA SER A 31 20.14 11.99 16.23
C SER A 31 20.44 11.87 14.73
N ALA A 32 21.46 11.10 14.37
CA ALA A 32 21.74 10.79 12.97
C ALA A 32 20.55 10.09 12.28
N PHE A 33 19.83 9.23 13.02
CA PHE A 33 18.62 8.59 12.50
C PHE A 33 17.54 9.61 12.11
N ILE A 34 17.26 10.59 12.97
CA ILE A 34 16.25 11.62 12.69
C ILE A 34 16.72 12.60 11.63
N ASP A 35 17.92 13.15 11.77
CA ASP A 35 18.36 14.26 10.92
C ASP A 35 18.82 13.77 9.53
N ALA A 36 19.78 12.85 9.48
CA ALA A 36 20.28 12.34 8.19
C ALA A 36 19.36 11.29 7.57
N GLY A 37 18.78 10.39 8.38
CA GLY A 37 17.90 9.31 7.93
C GLY A 37 16.50 9.82 7.60
N VAL A 38 15.72 10.12 8.62
CA VAL A 38 14.29 10.44 8.44
C VAL A 38 14.12 11.73 7.63
N ILE A 39 14.67 12.84 8.10
CA ILE A 39 14.48 14.12 7.41
C ILE A 39 15.27 14.17 6.10
N GLY A 40 16.59 13.92 6.16
CA GLY A 40 17.46 14.10 5.00
C GLY A 40 17.18 13.10 3.88
N PHE A 41 17.07 11.81 4.18
CA PHE A 41 16.91 10.78 3.16
C PHE A 41 15.44 10.45 2.88
N VAL A 42 14.66 10.01 3.90
CA VAL A 42 13.29 9.54 3.66
C VAL A 42 12.43 10.66 3.08
N PHE A 43 12.35 11.81 3.74
CA PHE A 43 11.51 12.92 3.27
C PHE A 43 12.24 13.84 2.30
N GLY A 44 13.53 14.12 2.50
CA GLY A 44 14.31 15.02 1.65
C GLY A 44 14.61 14.47 0.26
N GLU A 45 14.71 13.15 0.11
CA GLU A 45 15.01 12.52 -1.17
C GLU A 45 13.89 11.59 -1.65
N MET A 46 13.46 10.62 -0.84
CA MET A 46 12.58 9.55 -1.31
C MET A 46 11.14 9.99 -1.55
N TRP A 47 10.52 10.73 -0.63
CA TRP A 47 9.16 11.23 -0.82
C TRP A 47 9.04 12.33 -1.89
N ARG A 48 10.13 13.03 -2.19
CA ARG A 48 10.17 14.07 -3.21
C ARG A 48 10.31 13.57 -4.65
N ARG A 49 10.53 12.27 -4.84
CA ARG A 49 10.63 11.68 -6.18
C ARG A 49 9.27 11.74 -6.88
N GLY A 50 9.24 12.22 -8.13
CA GLY A 50 8.01 12.65 -8.81
C GLY A 50 7.30 11.57 -9.65
N VAL A 51 7.83 10.32 -9.73
CA VAL A 51 7.28 9.27 -10.61
C VAL A 51 5.96 8.73 -10.07
N LEU A 52 5.90 8.42 -8.76
CA LEU A 52 4.68 7.95 -8.11
C LEU A 52 3.90 9.11 -7.49
N SER A 53 2.58 9.01 -7.53
CA SER A 53 1.69 9.94 -6.83
C SER A 53 1.82 9.82 -5.31
N ALA A 54 1.36 10.83 -4.57
CA ALA A 54 1.30 10.77 -3.12
C ALA A 54 0.39 9.60 -2.65
N ARG A 55 -0.72 9.36 -3.33
CA ARG A 55 -1.62 8.23 -3.10
C ARG A 55 -0.90 6.88 -3.24
N ASP A 56 -0.16 6.65 -4.33
CA ASP A 56 0.60 5.41 -4.52
C ASP A 56 1.59 5.19 -3.37
N ARG A 57 2.33 6.26 -2.98
CA ARG A 57 3.28 6.21 -1.87
C ARG A 57 2.59 5.91 -0.54
N ARG A 58 1.35 6.40 -0.30
CA ARG A 58 0.57 6.05 0.90
C ARG A 58 0.29 4.55 0.95
N PHE A 59 -0.21 3.96 -0.13
CA PHE A 59 -0.51 2.53 -0.15
C PHE A 59 0.75 1.67 0.00
N ILE A 60 1.86 2.01 -0.64
CA ILE A 60 3.15 1.32 -0.44
C ILE A 60 3.56 1.40 1.03
N THR A 61 3.57 2.61 1.60
CA THR A 61 3.99 2.85 2.99
C THR A 61 3.13 2.07 3.98
N LEU A 62 1.80 2.17 3.86
CA LEU A 62 0.86 1.50 4.77
C LEU A 62 0.95 -0.03 4.66
N ALA A 63 1.09 -0.58 3.45
CA ALA A 63 1.29 -2.01 3.24
C ALA A 63 2.60 -2.51 3.86
N CYS A 64 3.69 -1.78 3.68
CA CYS A 64 4.99 -2.08 4.28
C CYS A 64 4.94 -2.02 5.82
N LEU A 65 4.41 -0.94 6.39
CA LEU A 65 4.34 -0.76 7.84
C LEU A 65 3.43 -1.81 8.49
N GLY A 66 2.27 -2.08 7.90
CA GLY A 66 1.37 -3.13 8.38
C GLY A 66 2.01 -4.52 8.32
N SER A 67 2.91 -4.77 7.37
CA SER A 67 3.62 -6.05 7.26
C SER A 67 4.68 -6.24 8.36
N THR A 68 5.31 -5.14 8.81
CA THR A 68 6.45 -5.16 9.75
C THR A 68 6.05 -4.98 11.22
N ASP A 69 4.76 -4.80 11.52
CA ASP A 69 4.25 -4.52 12.87
C ASP A 69 4.92 -3.31 13.56
N ALA A 70 5.25 -2.28 12.78
CA ALA A 70 5.99 -1.09 13.21
C ALA A 70 5.08 -0.10 13.95
N GLY A 71 4.76 -0.33 15.21
CA GLY A 71 3.75 0.37 16.02
C GLY A 71 3.65 1.89 15.85
N PHE A 72 4.65 2.68 16.33
CA PHE A 72 4.60 4.15 16.22
C PHE A 72 4.60 4.66 14.77
N PRO A 73 5.42 4.17 13.84
CA PRO A 73 5.31 4.53 12.43
C PRO A 73 3.94 4.23 11.82
N ILE A 74 3.29 3.13 12.18
CA ILE A 74 1.91 2.84 11.71
C ILE A 74 0.96 3.96 12.14
N GLU A 75 0.94 4.33 13.43
CA GLU A 75 0.07 5.40 13.94
C GLU A 75 0.27 6.70 13.16
N SER A 76 1.52 7.15 13.02
CA SER A 76 1.83 8.43 12.39
C SER A 76 1.52 8.45 10.90
N HIS A 77 1.77 7.36 10.17
CA HIS A 77 1.46 7.29 8.74
C HIS A 77 -0.03 7.06 8.44
N VAL A 78 -0.76 6.33 9.28
CA VAL A 78 -2.24 6.25 9.19
C VAL A 78 -2.85 7.62 9.45
N TRP A 79 -2.39 8.32 10.50
CA TRP A 79 -2.78 9.71 10.74
C TRP A 79 -2.55 10.57 9.50
N ALA A 80 -1.33 10.57 8.97
CA ALA A 80 -0.95 11.39 7.83
C ALA A 80 -1.77 11.05 6.57
N ALA A 81 -1.99 9.77 6.29
CA ALA A 81 -2.77 9.31 5.15
C ALA A 81 -4.20 9.86 5.15
N LEU A 82 -4.88 9.81 6.31
CA LEU A 82 -6.27 10.28 6.47
C LEU A 82 -6.40 11.82 6.56
N HIS A 83 -5.29 12.54 6.85
CA HIS A 83 -5.35 13.98 7.06
C HIS A 83 -4.70 14.81 5.94
N SER A 84 -3.90 14.19 5.08
CA SER A 84 -3.29 14.85 3.92
C SER A 84 -4.29 15.08 2.77
N GLY A 85 -5.36 14.27 2.72
CA GLY A 85 -6.26 14.21 1.59
C GLY A 85 -5.78 13.32 0.43
N ASP A 86 -4.64 12.60 0.61
CA ASP A 86 -4.13 11.67 -0.39
C ASP A 86 -5.01 10.43 -0.53
N ILE A 87 -5.63 9.99 0.57
CA ILE A 87 -6.68 8.96 0.63
C ILE A 87 -7.79 9.39 1.61
N ASN A 88 -9.02 8.95 1.36
CA ASN A 88 -10.15 9.18 2.26
C ASN A 88 -10.41 7.98 3.20
N ALA A 89 -11.42 8.09 4.06
CA ALA A 89 -11.73 7.07 5.05
C ALA A 89 -12.25 5.77 4.42
N GLU A 90 -13.05 5.86 3.37
CA GLU A 90 -13.58 4.73 2.63
C GLU A 90 -12.48 3.98 1.87
N GLU A 91 -11.55 4.71 1.27
CA GLU A 91 -10.36 4.15 0.61
C GLU A 91 -9.43 3.46 1.61
N PHE A 92 -9.29 4.03 2.82
CA PHE A 92 -8.51 3.40 3.88
C PHE A 92 -9.18 2.12 4.40
N ASP A 93 -10.50 2.11 4.60
CA ASP A 93 -11.24 0.92 5.02
C ASP A 93 -11.11 -0.21 3.99
N GLU A 94 -11.27 0.13 2.71
CA GLU A 94 -11.09 -0.82 1.61
C GLU A 94 -9.64 -1.30 1.46
N PHE A 95 -8.64 -0.43 1.75
CA PHE A 95 -7.24 -0.82 1.85
C PHE A 95 -7.04 -1.86 2.95
N VAL A 96 -7.60 -1.64 4.15
CA VAL A 96 -7.47 -2.57 5.27
C VAL A 96 -8.10 -3.92 4.94
N LEU A 97 -9.26 -3.92 4.29
CA LEU A 97 -9.92 -5.15 3.85
C LEU A 97 -9.07 -5.92 2.81
N HIS A 98 -8.52 -5.24 1.82
CA HIS A 98 -7.62 -5.87 0.85
C HIS A 98 -6.33 -6.38 1.51
N PHE A 99 -5.71 -5.59 2.37
CA PHE A 99 -4.54 -5.97 3.15
C PHE A 99 -4.79 -7.21 4.02
N ALA A 100 -5.99 -7.34 4.61
CA ALA A 100 -6.37 -8.50 5.42
C ALA A 100 -6.31 -9.81 4.63
N THR A 101 -6.66 -9.78 3.34
CA THR A 101 -6.58 -10.97 2.47
C THR A 101 -5.15 -11.33 2.10
N GLN A 102 -4.22 -10.39 2.14
CA GLN A 102 -2.82 -10.61 1.83
C GLN A 102 -2.01 -11.10 3.05
N LEU A 103 -2.21 -10.48 4.22
CA LEU A 103 -1.36 -10.68 5.41
C LEU A 103 -2.11 -11.12 6.65
N GLY A 104 -3.41 -11.33 6.54
CA GLY A 104 -4.27 -11.87 7.61
C GLY A 104 -4.97 -10.79 8.44
N TRP A 105 -6.14 -11.17 8.94
CA TRP A 105 -7.01 -10.30 9.75
C TRP A 105 -6.37 -9.74 11.03
N PRO A 106 -5.51 -10.48 11.77
CA PRO A 106 -4.87 -9.94 12.97
C PRO A 106 -4.02 -8.69 12.69
N LYS A 107 -3.24 -8.68 11.59
CA LYS A 107 -2.46 -7.49 11.20
C LYS A 107 -3.37 -6.35 10.72
N ALA A 108 -4.39 -6.67 9.95
CA ALA A 108 -5.37 -5.69 9.48
C ALA A 108 -6.13 -5.02 10.63
N SER A 109 -6.45 -5.74 11.72
CA SER A 109 -7.11 -5.16 12.89
C SER A 109 -6.28 -4.09 13.58
N VAL A 110 -4.95 -4.18 13.54
CA VAL A 110 -4.06 -3.13 14.05
C VAL A 110 -4.20 -1.85 13.21
N LEU A 111 -4.22 -1.97 11.88
CA LEU A 111 -4.46 -0.83 10.99
C LEU A 111 -5.83 -0.19 11.23
N THR A 112 -6.90 -0.99 11.34
CA THR A 112 -8.24 -0.51 11.68
C THR A 112 -8.24 0.28 12.99
N MET A 113 -7.59 -0.25 14.05
CA MET A 113 -7.49 0.44 15.34
C MET A 113 -6.83 1.82 15.20
N HIS A 114 -5.71 1.92 14.47
CA HIS A 114 -5.04 3.19 14.24
C HIS A 114 -5.89 4.16 13.40
N GLY A 115 -6.65 3.65 12.41
CA GLY A 115 -7.62 4.45 11.66
C GLY A 115 -8.71 5.04 12.55
N MET A 116 -9.31 4.22 13.42
CA MET A 116 -10.31 4.68 14.39
C MET A 116 -9.75 5.71 15.37
N MET A 117 -8.53 5.53 15.85
CA MET A 117 -7.85 6.49 16.73
C MET A 117 -7.57 7.82 16.00
N ALA A 118 -7.15 7.77 14.75
CA ALA A 118 -6.89 8.96 13.95
C ALA A 118 -8.16 9.77 13.69
N THR A 119 -9.26 9.11 13.31
CA THR A 119 -10.56 9.78 13.10
C THR A 119 -11.15 10.34 14.39
N ALA A 120 -11.05 9.61 15.51
CA ALA A 120 -11.50 10.09 16.83
C ALA A 120 -10.73 11.34 17.26
N LYS A 121 -9.41 11.34 17.15
CA LYS A 121 -8.56 12.49 17.50
C LYS A 121 -8.81 13.70 16.61
N GLN A 122 -9.16 13.49 15.35
CA GLN A 122 -9.55 14.56 14.45
C GLN A 122 -10.89 15.17 14.84
N ALA A 123 -11.90 14.34 15.11
CA ALA A 123 -13.21 14.79 15.57
C ALA A 123 -13.11 15.62 16.87
N GLU A 124 -12.31 15.15 17.85
CA GLU A 124 -12.04 15.88 19.08
C GLU A 124 -11.46 17.28 18.81
N ARG A 125 -10.45 17.37 17.94
CA ARG A 125 -9.84 18.67 17.58
C ARG A 125 -10.81 19.64 16.91
N ARG A 126 -11.82 19.15 16.22
CA ARG A 126 -12.86 19.95 15.55
C ARG A 126 -14.10 20.19 16.39
N GLY A 127 -14.21 19.57 17.57
CA GLY A 127 -15.43 19.58 18.38
C GLY A 127 -16.60 18.86 17.72
N GLU A 128 -16.33 17.89 16.86
CA GLU A 128 -17.30 17.11 16.10
C GLU A 128 -17.58 15.76 16.78
N ARG A 129 -18.70 15.12 16.42
CA ARG A 129 -18.94 13.72 16.82
C ARG A 129 -17.98 12.83 16.05
N VAL A 130 -17.45 11.82 16.73
CA VAL A 130 -16.65 10.78 16.09
C VAL A 130 -17.51 10.08 15.04
N ALA A 131 -17.15 10.23 13.78
CA ALA A 131 -17.73 9.42 12.70
C ALA A 131 -17.10 8.02 12.72
N PRO A 132 -17.84 6.97 12.31
CA PRO A 132 -17.21 5.69 12.01
C PRO A 132 -16.10 5.89 10.99
N LEU A 133 -15.06 5.06 11.05
CA LEU A 133 -14.18 4.90 9.89
C LEU A 133 -15.05 4.51 8.70
N GLY A 134 -14.74 4.98 7.50
CA GLY A 134 -15.56 4.77 6.30
C GLY A 134 -16.13 3.35 6.24
N PHE A 135 -17.43 3.26 5.99
CA PHE A 135 -18.10 1.97 5.93
C PHE A 135 -18.47 1.65 4.48
N VAL A 136 -17.82 0.62 3.95
CA VAL A 136 -18.15 0.07 2.64
C VAL A 136 -18.99 -1.19 2.84
N PRO A 137 -20.27 -1.18 2.44
CA PRO A 137 -21.18 -2.29 2.72
C PRO A 137 -20.78 -3.57 1.98
N TRP A 138 -21.30 -4.68 2.46
CA TRP A 138 -21.18 -5.97 1.78
C TRP A 138 -21.79 -5.91 0.38
N THR A 139 -21.21 -6.68 -0.52
CA THR A 139 -21.89 -6.99 -1.79
C THR A 139 -23.12 -7.87 -1.50
N ASP A 140 -24.17 -7.69 -2.29
CA ASP A 140 -25.34 -8.55 -2.17
C ASP A 140 -24.95 -10.02 -2.38
N PRO A 141 -25.50 -10.94 -1.58
CA PRO A 141 -25.23 -12.36 -1.74
C PRO A 141 -25.72 -12.85 -3.10
N VAL A 142 -24.87 -13.64 -3.77
CA VAL A 142 -25.19 -14.30 -5.03
C VAL A 142 -25.12 -15.82 -4.87
N PRO A 143 -25.78 -16.64 -5.74
CA PRO A 143 -25.63 -18.08 -5.71
C PRO A 143 -24.17 -18.53 -5.81
N ASP A 144 -23.81 -19.64 -5.15
CA ASP A 144 -22.43 -20.14 -5.09
C ASP A 144 -21.79 -20.34 -6.47
N GLU A 145 -22.55 -20.82 -7.46
CA GLU A 145 -22.06 -21.02 -8.81
C GLU A 145 -21.74 -19.69 -9.52
N GLU A 146 -22.58 -18.68 -9.31
CA GLU A 146 -22.36 -17.33 -9.85
C GLU A 146 -21.16 -16.69 -9.17
N ARG A 147 -21.03 -16.84 -7.84
CA ARG A 147 -19.88 -16.36 -7.07
C ARG A 147 -18.59 -16.98 -7.57
N HIS A 148 -18.60 -18.29 -7.84
CA HIS A 148 -17.44 -19.00 -8.38
C HIS A 148 -17.08 -18.52 -9.78
N ALA A 149 -18.04 -18.42 -10.68
CA ALA A 149 -17.82 -17.91 -12.04
C ALA A 149 -17.27 -16.46 -12.04
N ARG A 150 -17.76 -15.61 -11.13
CA ARG A 150 -17.24 -14.27 -10.90
C ARG A 150 -15.79 -14.31 -10.46
N GLY A 151 -15.45 -15.19 -9.52
CA GLY A 151 -14.08 -15.38 -9.03
C GLY A 151 -13.11 -15.80 -10.13
N GLU A 152 -13.49 -16.76 -10.95
CA GLU A 152 -12.67 -17.20 -12.10
C GLU A 152 -12.49 -16.06 -13.13
N ALA A 153 -13.56 -15.35 -13.46
CA ALA A 153 -13.49 -14.21 -14.39
C ALA A 153 -12.60 -13.10 -13.86
N ALA A 154 -12.71 -12.77 -12.56
CA ALA A 154 -11.88 -11.78 -11.91
C ALA A 154 -10.40 -12.21 -11.87
N TYR A 155 -10.12 -13.49 -11.58
CA TYR A 155 -8.75 -14.01 -11.62
C TYR A 155 -8.11 -13.83 -13.01
N ARG A 156 -8.83 -14.21 -14.08
CA ARG A 156 -8.34 -14.00 -15.45
C ARG A 156 -8.07 -12.52 -15.75
N ALA A 157 -8.97 -11.64 -15.31
CA ALA A 157 -8.83 -10.20 -15.50
C ALA A 157 -7.65 -9.61 -14.71
N VAL A 158 -7.36 -10.14 -13.52
CA VAL A 158 -6.26 -9.69 -12.66
C VAL A 158 -4.90 -10.23 -13.12
N HIS A 159 -4.82 -11.48 -13.55
CA HIS A 159 -3.54 -12.14 -13.85
C HIS A 159 -3.28 -12.39 -15.34
N GLY A 160 -4.31 -12.26 -16.21
CA GLY A 160 -4.18 -12.61 -17.62
C GLY A 160 -3.98 -14.12 -17.87
N GLN A 161 -4.31 -14.96 -16.88
CA GLN A 161 -4.06 -16.41 -16.90
C GLN A 161 -5.29 -17.17 -16.41
N GLU A 162 -5.35 -18.48 -16.73
CA GLU A 162 -6.39 -19.33 -16.18
C GLU A 162 -6.19 -19.54 -14.67
N PRO A 163 -7.30 -19.56 -13.89
CA PRO A 163 -7.22 -19.79 -12.46
C PRO A 163 -6.73 -21.21 -12.15
N PRO A 164 -6.07 -21.40 -10.99
CA PRO A 164 -5.71 -22.74 -10.57
C PRO A 164 -6.95 -23.59 -10.34
N PRO A 165 -6.91 -24.93 -10.64
CA PRO A 165 -8.04 -25.80 -10.42
C PRO A 165 -8.59 -25.71 -8.98
N PRO A 166 -9.92 -25.55 -8.78
CA PRO A 166 -10.53 -25.37 -7.46
C PRO A 166 -10.66 -26.68 -6.67
N THR A 167 -9.56 -27.41 -6.52
CA THR A 167 -9.52 -28.78 -5.97
C THR A 167 -9.55 -28.86 -4.44
N THR A 168 -9.42 -27.72 -3.76
CA THR A 168 -9.44 -27.64 -2.29
C THR A 168 -10.40 -26.54 -1.83
N ALA A 169 -10.88 -26.64 -0.57
CA ALA A 169 -11.72 -25.60 0.02
C ALA A 169 -11.03 -24.21 0.01
N PHE A 170 -9.71 -24.18 0.19
CA PHE A 170 -8.96 -22.93 0.09
C PHE A 170 -9.00 -22.37 -1.33
N ARG A 171 -8.66 -23.16 -2.35
CA ARG A 171 -8.62 -22.68 -3.75
C ARG A 171 -9.98 -22.25 -4.27
N ARG A 172 -11.04 -22.97 -3.91
CA ARG A 172 -12.40 -22.61 -4.30
C ARG A 172 -12.93 -21.44 -3.46
N GLY A 173 -13.17 -21.66 -2.17
CA GLY A 173 -13.90 -20.72 -1.33
C GLY A 173 -13.11 -19.47 -0.95
N ALA A 174 -11.89 -19.63 -0.40
CA ALA A 174 -11.11 -18.49 0.08
C ALA A 174 -10.40 -17.75 -1.07
N TYR A 175 -9.84 -18.47 -2.02
CA TYR A 175 -9.02 -17.87 -3.07
C TYR A 175 -9.87 -17.37 -4.24
N LEU A 176 -10.60 -18.24 -4.95
CA LEU A 176 -11.38 -17.81 -6.10
C LEU A 176 -12.67 -17.07 -5.71
N ASP A 177 -13.51 -17.67 -4.85
CA ASP A 177 -14.82 -17.10 -4.59
C ASP A 177 -14.76 -15.82 -3.75
N TYR A 178 -13.89 -15.77 -2.72
CA TYR A 178 -13.79 -14.60 -1.85
C TYR A 178 -12.75 -13.59 -2.36
N LEU A 179 -11.46 -13.96 -2.44
CA LEU A 179 -10.41 -13.01 -2.80
C LEU A 179 -10.65 -12.39 -4.19
N TYR A 180 -10.90 -13.23 -5.21
CA TYR A 180 -11.13 -12.69 -6.56
C TYR A 180 -12.59 -12.32 -6.82
N GLY A 181 -13.55 -13.15 -6.40
CA GLY A 181 -14.96 -12.92 -6.68
C GLY A 181 -15.59 -11.79 -5.88
N GLU A 182 -15.05 -11.46 -4.72
CA GLU A 182 -15.58 -10.38 -3.87
C GLU A 182 -14.58 -9.23 -3.69
N ILE A 183 -13.33 -9.49 -3.34
CA ILE A 183 -12.40 -8.41 -2.98
C ILE A 183 -11.83 -7.70 -4.21
N TRP A 184 -11.33 -8.43 -5.21
CA TRP A 184 -10.80 -7.81 -6.42
C TRP A 184 -11.85 -7.17 -7.33
N THR A 185 -13.13 -7.49 -7.15
CA THR A 185 -14.25 -6.89 -7.89
C THR A 185 -14.79 -5.60 -7.27
N ARG A 186 -14.32 -5.20 -6.09
CA ARG A 186 -14.73 -3.98 -5.37
C ARG A 186 -13.89 -2.79 -5.86
N GLU A 187 -14.29 -2.18 -6.99
CA GLU A 187 -13.50 -1.11 -7.63
C GLU A 187 -13.98 0.31 -7.28
N GLU A 188 -14.95 0.48 -6.36
CA GLU A 188 -15.53 1.78 -6.03
C GLU A 188 -14.54 2.71 -5.32
N HIS A 189 -13.78 2.20 -4.35
CA HIS A 189 -12.86 3.00 -3.52
C HIS A 189 -11.39 2.71 -3.80
N LEU A 190 -11.05 1.48 -4.22
CA LEU A 190 -9.71 1.13 -4.68
C LEU A 190 -9.75 0.68 -6.14
N THR A 191 -8.97 1.33 -6.95
CA THR A 191 -8.76 0.91 -8.33
C THR A 191 -7.97 -0.39 -8.40
N ARG A 192 -7.97 -1.06 -9.55
CA ARG A 192 -7.15 -2.24 -9.77
C ARG A 192 -5.65 -1.95 -9.60
N ARG A 193 -5.21 -0.78 -10.01
CA ARG A 193 -3.84 -0.28 -9.78
C ARG A 193 -3.51 -0.19 -8.26
N ASP A 194 -4.40 0.38 -7.46
CA ASP A 194 -4.19 0.48 -6.00
C ASP A 194 -4.02 -0.92 -5.38
N ARG A 195 -4.93 -1.86 -5.72
CA ARG A 195 -4.86 -3.24 -5.25
C ARG A 195 -3.58 -3.95 -5.69
N ARG A 196 -3.12 -3.66 -6.90
CA ARG A 196 -1.86 -4.18 -7.43
C ARG A 196 -0.66 -3.72 -6.61
N ILE A 197 -0.56 -2.44 -6.34
CA ILE A 197 0.50 -1.85 -5.50
C ILE A 197 0.51 -2.50 -4.11
N ILE A 198 -0.66 -2.60 -3.47
CA ILE A 198 -0.81 -3.21 -2.15
C ILE A 198 -0.36 -4.67 -2.18
N SER A 199 -0.83 -5.46 -3.15
CA SER A 199 -0.49 -6.89 -3.26
C SER A 199 1.00 -7.12 -3.51
N ILE A 200 1.63 -6.35 -4.42
CA ILE A 200 3.09 -6.42 -4.64
C ILE A 200 3.83 -6.16 -3.33
N CYS A 201 3.50 -5.08 -2.62
CA CYS A 201 4.17 -4.72 -1.38
C CYS A 201 3.95 -5.75 -0.27
N CYS A 202 2.74 -6.26 -0.11
CA CYS A 202 2.43 -7.27 0.90
C CYS A 202 3.17 -8.59 0.64
N CYS A 203 3.12 -9.12 -0.59
CA CYS A 203 3.80 -10.36 -0.95
C CYS A 203 5.32 -10.24 -0.85
N ALA A 204 5.89 -9.13 -1.34
CA ALA A 204 7.32 -8.86 -1.26
C ALA A 204 7.82 -8.71 0.18
N ALA A 205 7.04 -8.04 1.06
CA ALA A 205 7.42 -7.81 2.45
C ALA A 205 7.53 -9.09 3.29
N VAL A 206 6.82 -10.15 2.89
CA VAL A 206 6.89 -11.47 3.55
C VAL A 206 7.67 -12.51 2.73
N GLY A 207 8.30 -12.09 1.62
CA GLY A 207 9.22 -12.92 0.85
C GLY A 207 8.53 -13.99 -0.02
N VAL A 208 7.27 -13.82 -0.41
CA VAL A 208 6.53 -14.74 -1.29
C VAL A 208 6.84 -14.42 -2.75
N ALA A 209 7.99 -14.88 -3.24
CA ALA A 209 8.53 -14.50 -4.54
C ALA A 209 7.61 -14.85 -5.73
N GLY A 210 6.94 -16.02 -5.70
CA GLY A 210 6.05 -16.45 -6.80
C GLY A 210 4.87 -15.52 -7.01
N GLU A 211 4.15 -15.18 -5.94
CA GLU A 211 3.01 -14.25 -6.01
C GLU A 211 3.48 -12.82 -6.33
N THR A 212 4.62 -12.40 -5.77
CA THR A 212 5.21 -11.09 -6.10
C THR A 212 5.49 -10.99 -7.60
N LYS A 213 6.13 -12.00 -8.19
CA LYS A 213 6.43 -12.05 -9.62
C LYS A 213 5.16 -12.01 -10.47
N ALA A 214 4.14 -12.83 -10.12
CA ALA A 214 2.86 -12.84 -10.82
C ALA A 214 2.17 -11.46 -10.82
N HIS A 215 2.23 -10.75 -9.69
CA HIS A 215 1.69 -9.40 -9.61
C HIS A 215 2.51 -8.36 -10.38
N LEU A 216 3.85 -8.48 -10.46
CA LEU A 216 4.70 -7.61 -11.28
C LEU A 216 4.41 -7.82 -12.78
N GLU A 217 4.33 -9.07 -13.23
CA GLU A 217 3.99 -9.42 -14.62
C GLU A 217 2.61 -8.88 -15.00
N ALA A 218 1.61 -9.11 -14.15
CA ALA A 218 0.25 -8.63 -14.39
C ALA A 218 0.15 -7.10 -14.38
N ALA A 219 0.93 -6.39 -13.55
CA ALA A 219 0.99 -4.93 -13.52
C ALA A 219 1.40 -4.34 -14.88
N LEU A 220 2.39 -4.95 -15.51
CA LEU A 220 2.87 -4.54 -16.85
C LEU A 220 1.90 -4.96 -17.95
N THR A 221 1.47 -6.22 -17.94
CA THR A 221 0.57 -6.77 -18.97
C THR A 221 -0.76 -6.04 -19.03
N ASN A 222 -1.32 -5.69 -17.89
CA ASN A 222 -2.60 -4.97 -17.78
C ASN A 222 -2.42 -3.44 -17.88
N SER A 223 -1.19 -2.94 -18.07
CA SER A 223 -0.88 -1.50 -18.10
C SER A 223 -1.35 -0.76 -16.83
N GLU A 224 -1.34 -1.44 -15.69
CA GLU A 224 -1.70 -0.84 -14.40
C GLU A 224 -0.56 -0.01 -13.83
N LEU A 225 0.69 -0.41 -14.11
CA LEU A 225 1.92 0.27 -13.73
C LEU A 225 2.92 0.18 -14.88
N THR A 226 3.69 1.24 -15.08
CA THR A 226 4.83 1.24 -16.01
C THR A 226 6.07 0.64 -15.34
N MET A 227 7.06 0.27 -16.14
CA MET A 227 8.36 -0.21 -15.59
C MET A 227 9.02 0.86 -14.73
N GLU A 228 8.94 2.14 -15.10
CA GLU A 228 9.49 3.25 -14.33
C GLU A 228 8.78 3.39 -12.97
N GLU A 229 7.46 3.26 -12.93
CA GLU A 229 6.69 3.29 -11.67
C GLU A 229 6.99 2.08 -10.78
N LEU A 230 7.20 0.89 -11.36
CA LEU A 230 7.59 -0.29 -10.60
C LEU A 230 9.01 -0.15 -10.01
N GLN A 231 9.96 0.40 -10.77
CA GLN A 231 11.29 0.72 -10.25
C GLN A 231 11.21 1.72 -9.09
N GLU A 232 10.36 2.74 -9.22
CA GLU A 232 10.14 3.71 -8.15
C GLU A 232 9.42 3.09 -6.92
N LEU A 233 8.51 2.13 -7.15
CA LEU A 233 7.88 1.35 -6.08
C LEU A 233 8.93 0.56 -5.29
N VAL A 234 9.89 -0.10 -5.97
CA VAL A 234 11.00 -0.81 -5.32
C VAL A 234 11.80 0.10 -4.40
N VAL A 235 12.15 1.30 -4.89
CA VAL A 235 12.89 2.28 -4.10
C VAL A 235 12.11 2.68 -2.84
N HIS A 236 10.82 3.01 -3.00
CA HIS A 236 9.98 3.42 -1.87
C HIS A 236 9.72 2.27 -0.88
N PHE A 237 9.49 1.06 -1.38
CA PHE A 237 9.35 -0.16 -0.59
C PHE A 237 10.59 -0.43 0.27
N ALA A 238 11.79 -0.34 -0.32
CA ALA A 238 13.04 -0.58 0.38
C ALA A 238 13.26 0.34 1.59
N VAL A 239 12.75 1.57 1.54
CA VAL A 239 12.81 2.52 2.66
C VAL A 239 12.10 2.00 3.91
N TYR A 240 10.96 1.30 3.73
CA TYR A 240 10.10 0.89 4.84
C TYR A 240 10.31 -0.55 5.32
N VAL A 241 10.83 -1.43 4.45
CA VAL A 241 11.07 -2.85 4.81
C VAL A 241 12.55 -3.23 4.84
N GLY A 242 13.42 -2.33 4.42
CA GLY A 242 14.88 -2.52 4.42
C GLY A 242 15.44 -2.98 3.06
N TRP A 243 16.74 -2.71 2.89
CA TRP A 243 17.46 -2.91 1.63
C TRP A 243 17.53 -4.35 1.15
N ALA A 244 17.53 -5.32 2.06
CA ALA A 244 17.60 -6.73 1.68
C ALA A 244 16.35 -7.19 0.94
N LEU A 245 15.15 -6.85 1.44
CA LEU A 245 13.88 -7.13 0.77
C LEU A 245 13.70 -6.25 -0.47
N GLY A 246 14.15 -4.99 -0.41
CA GLY A 246 14.15 -4.11 -1.58
C GLY A 246 14.95 -4.70 -2.75
N ARG A 247 16.15 -5.25 -2.47
CA ARG A 247 16.96 -5.92 -3.47
C ARG A 247 16.29 -7.17 -4.04
N GLN A 248 15.64 -7.98 -3.21
CA GLN A 248 14.90 -9.15 -3.70
C GLN A 248 13.77 -8.74 -4.66
N LEU A 249 13.03 -7.68 -4.34
CA LEU A 249 11.99 -7.16 -5.20
C LEU A 249 12.56 -6.59 -6.51
N ASP A 250 13.70 -5.90 -6.45
CA ASP A 250 14.42 -5.40 -7.64
C ASP A 250 14.89 -6.53 -8.55
N ASP A 251 15.48 -7.58 -7.97
CA ASP A 251 15.93 -8.78 -8.73
C ASP A 251 14.74 -9.45 -9.45
N LEU A 252 13.57 -9.57 -8.80
CA LEU A 252 12.33 -10.08 -9.42
C LEU A 252 11.84 -9.16 -10.54
N LEU A 253 11.85 -7.84 -10.33
CA LEU A 253 11.44 -6.87 -11.35
C LEU A 253 12.34 -6.93 -12.59
N LEU A 254 13.66 -7.05 -12.39
CA LEU A 254 14.62 -7.21 -13.49
C LEU A 254 14.41 -8.53 -14.25
N GLU A 255 14.00 -9.60 -13.56
CA GLU A 255 13.66 -10.87 -14.21
C GLU A 255 12.42 -10.72 -15.10
N VAL A 256 11.35 -10.08 -14.59
CA VAL A 256 10.12 -9.80 -15.34
C VAL A 256 10.40 -8.91 -16.55
N GLY A 257 11.18 -7.83 -16.39
CA GLY A 257 11.51 -6.91 -17.47
C GLY A 257 12.34 -7.52 -18.61
N ARG A 258 13.03 -8.66 -18.39
CA ARG A 258 13.72 -9.38 -19.47
C ARG A 258 12.81 -10.30 -20.27
N GLN A 259 11.61 -10.58 -19.78
CA GLN A 259 10.63 -11.48 -20.41
C GLN A 259 9.53 -10.71 -21.16
N SER A 260 9.39 -9.41 -20.87
CA SER A 260 8.47 -8.46 -21.54
C SER A 260 9.12 -7.83 -22.76
#